data_4445627a0e6f909ebcc467e932499ddd
#
_entry.id   4445627a0e6f909ebcc467e932499ddd
#
_cell.length_a   1.000
_cell.length_b   1.000
_cell.length_c   1.000
_cell.angle_alpha   90.00
_cell.angle_beta   90.00
_cell.angle_gamma   90.00
#
_symmetry.space_group_name_H-M   'P 1'
#
loop_
_entity.id
_entity.type
_entity.pdbx_description
1 polymer ?
#
loop_
_entity_poly.entity_id
_entity_poly.type
_entity_poly.pdbx_seq_one_letter_code
_entity_poly.pdbx_strand_id
1 'polypeptide(L)'
;MSLNSGDIYYVSVRATDGAENVSNVQSSDGITIDAVNPTVGEILEGSTEQDYDYQFSSTSLVISWAGSDALRSFRNGRELSSFSVSLGTVPAATDVVDWVNAGNVNTYTFSGLSLQEAVTYYANVKAVDLAGNESEVVSGDGITIDQSGPIPGSINDGDTADIDWVNINYLSVGNWTGFTDSLSGIAEYEFSVGLAPGQTQTVTWTSANLDTAITVSASLTEGPTYYANVRAVDSVLNVGVLVSSDGFGLDVSVPVTGNVYDGLADDLFWTADSTTLTANWVGFSDEFSGIAYYEYAIGTNSGGEDVVPWTMNGDSTFVISINLTLESGTTYYVSVRATDWMNNISGTTTSNGITLDTSNPVVTVPNEGGVGVDYDFQNYLSDIIISWTGSDGTRSLSNYEYAIGLTEGGTETMLWTDNGTSTDVTVTGLALTEGITYYASVRAIDMAGNVSAETTGDGITPDVTAPLTGMVMDGLQEELTYTGTLD
;
A
#
# COMPACT_ATOMS: atom_id res chain seq x y z
N MET A 1 -61.72 73.90 13.44
CA MET A 1 -62.14 72.98 12.39
C MET A 1 -61.22 71.79 12.49
N SER A 2 -61.74 70.61 12.76
CA SER A 2 -60.91 69.36 12.70
C SER A 2 -61.05 68.79 11.31
N LEU A 3 -59.96 68.53 10.66
CA LEU A 3 -59.89 67.87 9.35
C LEU A 3 -59.62 66.38 9.55
N ASN A 4 -60.27 65.53 8.78
CA ASN A 4 -60.04 64.05 8.89
C ASN A 4 -59.11 63.58 7.81
N SER A 5 -58.28 62.62 8.11
CA SER A 5 -57.42 61.95 7.15
C SER A 5 -58.27 61.16 6.15
N GLY A 6 -57.96 61.25 4.88
CA GLY A 6 -58.71 60.64 3.78
C GLY A 6 -59.75 61.56 3.13
N ASP A 7 -60.14 62.71 3.76
CA ASP A 7 -61.10 63.63 3.24
C ASP A 7 -60.43 64.66 2.29
N ILE A 8 -61.17 65.04 1.26
CA ILE A 8 -60.77 66.09 0.31
C ILE A 8 -61.57 67.41 0.67
N TYR A 9 -60.81 68.45 0.95
CA TYR A 9 -61.34 69.75 1.29
C TYR A 9 -61.15 70.73 0.16
N TYR A 10 -62.22 71.53 -0.12
CA TYR A 10 -62.26 72.48 -1.23
C TYR A 10 -62.37 73.89 -0.65
N VAL A 11 -61.61 74.80 -1.17
CA VAL A 11 -61.80 76.21 -0.91
C VAL A 11 -62.66 76.78 -2.05
N SER A 12 -63.84 77.38 -1.68
CA SER A 12 -64.70 78.02 -2.59
C SER A 12 -64.78 79.55 -2.37
N VAL A 13 -64.61 80.29 -3.42
CA VAL A 13 -64.62 81.76 -3.40
C VAL A 13 -65.72 82.28 -4.33
N ARG A 14 -66.41 83.32 -3.87
CA ARG A 14 -67.30 84.14 -4.64
C ARG A 14 -67.00 85.62 -4.35
N ALA A 15 -67.15 86.49 -5.37
CA ALA A 15 -67.08 87.95 -5.24
C ALA A 15 -68.46 88.55 -5.21
N THR A 16 -68.63 89.64 -4.46
CA THR A 16 -69.82 90.46 -4.44
C THR A 16 -69.41 91.93 -4.79
N ASP A 17 -70.05 92.61 -5.75
CA ASP A 17 -69.72 93.97 -6.15
C ASP A 17 -70.46 94.99 -5.24
N GLY A 18 -70.22 96.27 -5.45
CA GLY A 18 -70.81 97.36 -4.67
C GLY A 18 -72.32 97.56 -4.91
N ALA A 19 -72.94 96.87 -5.86
CA ALA A 19 -74.34 96.78 -6.16
C ALA A 19 -74.98 95.46 -5.66
N GLU A 20 -74.24 94.72 -4.82
CA GLU A 20 -74.69 93.42 -4.26
C GLU A 20 -74.85 92.25 -5.26
N ASN A 21 -74.26 92.41 -6.51
CA ASN A 21 -74.30 91.29 -7.45
C ASN A 21 -73.20 90.23 -7.02
N VAL A 22 -73.54 89.02 -7.03
CA VAL A 22 -72.75 87.88 -6.58
C VAL A 22 -72.18 87.12 -7.79
N SER A 23 -70.91 86.87 -7.85
CA SER A 23 -70.27 86.05 -8.91
C SER A 23 -70.61 84.60 -8.73
N ASN A 24 -70.39 83.81 -9.77
CA ASN A 24 -70.37 82.33 -9.66
C ASN A 24 -69.27 81.90 -8.68
N VAL A 25 -69.57 80.86 -7.97
CA VAL A 25 -68.58 80.22 -7.04
C VAL A 25 -67.51 79.57 -7.91
N GLN A 26 -66.26 79.88 -7.58
CA GLN A 26 -65.07 79.13 -8.07
C GLN A 26 -64.54 78.34 -6.89
N SER A 27 -64.35 77.02 -7.13
CA SER A 27 -63.78 76.09 -6.13
C SER A 27 -62.42 75.63 -6.57
N SER A 28 -61.53 75.41 -5.63
CA SER A 28 -60.22 74.78 -5.83
C SER A 28 -60.43 73.33 -6.33
N ASP A 29 -59.37 72.69 -6.78
CA ASP A 29 -59.34 71.30 -7.18
C ASP A 29 -59.34 70.34 -5.99
N GLY A 30 -59.28 70.88 -4.75
CA GLY A 30 -59.25 70.12 -3.50
C GLY A 30 -57.89 69.76 -2.99
N ILE A 31 -57.79 69.71 -1.69
CA ILE A 31 -56.60 69.17 -1.00
C ILE A 31 -57.00 67.95 -0.17
N THR A 32 -56.30 66.82 -0.34
CA THR A 32 -56.49 65.66 0.52
C THR A 32 -55.70 65.83 1.77
N ILE A 33 -56.35 65.55 2.92
CA ILE A 33 -55.64 65.48 4.22
C ILE A 33 -55.12 64.06 4.34
N ASP A 34 -53.83 63.91 4.54
CA ASP A 34 -53.17 62.65 4.84
C ASP A 34 -52.36 62.79 6.12
N ALA A 35 -52.70 61.99 7.10
CA ALA A 35 -52.02 61.86 8.40
C ALA A 35 -51.69 60.44 8.73
N VAL A 36 -51.63 59.56 7.69
CA VAL A 36 -51.27 58.12 7.84
C VAL A 36 -49.81 57.98 7.38
N ASN A 37 -49.01 57.40 8.22
CA ASN A 37 -47.64 57.10 7.87
C ASN A 37 -47.56 55.99 6.83
N PRO A 38 -46.65 56.06 5.85
CA PRO A 38 -46.36 54.97 4.95
C PRO A 38 -45.70 53.81 5.69
N THR A 39 -45.64 52.66 5.01
CA THR A 39 -45.00 51.44 5.55
C THR A 39 -43.87 51.00 4.65
N VAL A 40 -42.80 50.49 5.25
CA VAL A 40 -41.73 49.74 4.59
C VAL A 40 -41.86 48.28 4.92
N GLY A 41 -41.73 47.42 3.90
CA GLY A 41 -41.72 45.97 4.08
C GLY A 41 -40.33 45.46 4.46
N GLU A 42 -40.16 44.16 4.29
CA GLU A 42 -38.90 43.46 4.51
C GLU A 42 -37.80 44.05 3.62
N ILE A 43 -36.57 44.11 4.18
CA ILE A 43 -35.39 44.55 3.46
C ILE A 43 -34.58 43.29 3.11
N LEU A 44 -34.27 43.14 1.84
CA LEU A 44 -33.36 42.09 1.35
C LEU A 44 -31.98 42.69 1.23
N GLU A 45 -30.99 42.07 1.84
CA GLU A 45 -29.59 42.52 1.87
C GLU A 45 -28.73 41.64 0.97
N GLY A 46 -27.77 42.19 0.24
CA GLY A 46 -26.84 41.49 -0.62
C GLY A 46 -27.32 41.30 -2.06
N SER A 47 -28.64 41.25 -2.32
CA SER A 47 -29.20 41.16 -3.68
C SER A 47 -30.52 41.89 -3.80
N THR A 48 -31.11 41.91 -5.01
CA THR A 48 -32.45 42.49 -5.30
C THR A 48 -33.56 41.42 -5.27
N GLU A 49 -33.25 40.15 -5.17
CA GLU A 49 -34.19 39.05 -5.31
C GLU A 49 -34.20 38.07 -4.12
N GLN A 50 -33.09 38.03 -3.39
CA GLN A 50 -32.87 37.13 -2.28
C GLN A 50 -32.11 37.84 -1.16
N ASP A 51 -32.44 37.54 0.05
CA ASP A 51 -31.76 37.97 1.22
C ASP A 51 -30.58 37.06 1.51
N TYR A 52 -29.41 37.65 1.85
CA TYR A 52 -28.18 36.94 2.17
C TYR A 52 -27.65 37.31 3.53
N ASP A 53 -27.32 36.33 4.35
CA ASP A 53 -26.70 36.53 5.65
C ASP A 53 -25.20 36.95 5.56
N TYR A 54 -24.57 36.62 4.41
CA TYR A 54 -23.14 36.86 4.20
C TYR A 54 -22.86 37.43 2.80
N GLN A 55 -21.77 38.19 2.69
CA GLN A 55 -21.25 38.62 1.40
C GLN A 55 -19.70 38.77 1.42
N PHE A 56 -19.07 38.59 0.25
CA PHE A 56 -17.65 38.81 0.06
C PHE A 56 -17.29 40.30 -0.03
N SER A 57 -18.13 41.14 -0.69
CA SER A 57 -17.80 42.54 -0.96
C SER A 57 -17.77 43.39 0.31
N SER A 58 -16.60 43.98 0.59
CA SER A 58 -16.45 44.97 1.68
C SER A 58 -16.60 46.42 1.21
N THR A 59 -16.78 46.67 -0.09
CA THR A 59 -16.82 48.03 -0.66
C THR A 59 -18.17 48.45 -1.16
N SER A 60 -19.12 47.53 -1.24
CA SER A 60 -20.48 47.79 -1.69
C SER A 60 -21.48 46.87 -1.02
N LEU A 61 -22.72 47.36 -0.84
CA LEU A 61 -23.86 46.55 -0.38
C LEU A 61 -25.09 46.94 -1.18
N VAL A 62 -25.73 45.98 -1.78
CA VAL A 62 -27.00 46.14 -2.49
C VAL A 62 -28.13 45.81 -1.52
N ILE A 63 -29.18 46.64 -1.53
CA ILE A 63 -30.40 46.36 -0.75
C ILE A 63 -31.63 46.59 -1.60
N SER A 64 -32.68 45.86 -1.27
CA SER A 64 -34.00 46.08 -1.88
C SER A 64 -35.12 45.98 -0.83
N TRP A 65 -36.20 46.62 -1.10
CA TRP A 65 -37.36 46.68 -0.19
C TRP A 65 -38.66 46.90 -0.96
N ALA A 66 -39.76 46.67 -0.29
CA ALA A 66 -41.07 47.12 -0.72
C ALA A 66 -41.57 48.23 0.18
N GLY A 67 -42.39 49.15 -0.35
CA GLY A 67 -43.05 50.15 0.45
C GLY A 67 -44.41 50.47 -0.09
N SER A 68 -45.32 50.84 0.81
CA SER A 68 -46.69 51.26 0.44
C SER A 68 -47.24 52.29 1.38
N ASP A 69 -48.23 53.02 0.87
CA ASP A 69 -49.04 53.94 1.64
C ASP A 69 -50.52 53.53 1.50
N ALA A 70 -51.22 53.59 2.64
CA ALA A 70 -52.64 53.19 2.69
C ALA A 70 -53.59 54.19 2.04
N LEU A 71 -53.18 55.47 1.99
CA LEU A 71 -53.99 56.53 1.34
C LEU A 71 -53.50 56.82 -0.09
N ARG A 72 -54.19 56.21 -1.08
CA ARG A 72 -53.90 56.42 -2.49
C ARG A 72 -54.30 57.86 -2.89
N SER A 73 -53.33 58.67 -3.24
CA SER A 73 -53.63 59.93 -3.93
C SER A 73 -54.23 59.66 -5.30
N PHE A 74 -55.48 60.18 -5.56
CA PHE A 74 -56.19 60.03 -6.81
C PHE A 74 -55.49 60.72 -8.02
N ARG A 75 -54.39 61.38 -7.82
CA ARG A 75 -53.63 62.00 -8.90
C ARG A 75 -52.27 61.28 -9.12
N ASN A 76 -52.15 60.59 -10.27
CA ASN A 76 -50.94 59.99 -10.83
C ASN A 76 -50.45 58.66 -10.24
N GLY A 77 -51.16 57.99 -9.33
CA GLY A 77 -50.75 56.62 -8.88
C GLY A 77 -49.44 56.53 -8.09
N ARG A 78 -48.90 57.63 -7.60
CA ARG A 78 -47.72 57.66 -6.73
C ARG A 78 -48.21 57.89 -5.31
N GLU A 79 -47.90 56.95 -4.48
CA GLU A 79 -48.28 56.96 -3.07
C GLU A 79 -47.11 57.47 -2.21
N LEU A 80 -45.89 57.22 -2.60
CA LEU A 80 -44.68 57.58 -1.87
C LEU A 80 -43.88 58.68 -2.58
N SER A 81 -43.30 59.55 -1.80
CA SER A 81 -42.41 60.64 -2.27
C SER A 81 -40.99 60.15 -2.45
N SER A 82 -40.43 59.54 -1.42
CA SER A 82 -39.06 59.07 -1.43
C SER A 82 -38.84 58.06 -0.30
N PHE A 83 -37.75 57.32 -0.46
CA PHE A 83 -37.14 56.52 0.61
C PHE A 83 -35.83 57.17 1.05
N SER A 84 -35.53 57.05 2.32
CA SER A 84 -34.21 57.31 2.88
C SER A 84 -33.62 56.00 3.41
N VAL A 85 -32.31 55.81 3.16
CA VAL A 85 -31.55 54.63 3.55
C VAL A 85 -30.37 54.98 4.42
N SER A 86 -30.00 54.16 5.34
CA SER A 86 -28.76 54.30 6.13
C SER A 86 -28.14 52.90 6.37
N LEU A 87 -26.93 52.86 6.85
CA LEU A 87 -26.22 51.62 7.19
C LEU A 87 -25.56 51.77 8.56
N GLY A 88 -25.69 50.76 9.39
CA GLY A 88 -25.11 50.73 10.73
C GLY A 88 -24.63 49.37 11.18
N THR A 89 -23.94 49.32 12.31
CA THR A 89 -23.46 48.07 12.94
C THR A 89 -24.45 47.45 13.89
N VAL A 90 -25.58 48.12 14.16
CA VAL A 90 -26.74 47.58 14.85
C VAL A 90 -28.02 48.09 14.21
N PRO A 91 -29.20 47.43 14.36
CA PRO A 91 -30.45 47.90 13.76
C PRO A 91 -30.73 49.36 14.11
N ALA A 92 -31.23 50.14 13.11
CA ALA A 92 -31.53 51.55 13.16
C ALA A 92 -30.33 52.52 13.37
N ALA A 93 -29.08 52.00 13.47
CA ALA A 93 -27.89 52.85 13.57
C ALA A 93 -27.50 53.41 12.21
N THR A 94 -26.71 54.51 12.25
CA THR A 94 -26.22 55.23 11.06
C THR A 94 -24.69 55.49 11.16
N ASP A 95 -24.01 54.65 11.92
CA ASP A 95 -22.60 54.78 12.25
C ASP A 95 -21.65 54.42 11.07
N VAL A 96 -22.18 53.77 10.01
CA VAL A 96 -21.43 53.43 8.80
C VAL A 96 -21.77 54.40 7.66
N VAL A 97 -23.05 54.60 7.37
CA VAL A 97 -23.58 55.56 6.41
C VAL A 97 -24.78 56.24 7.02
N ASP A 98 -24.70 57.58 7.15
CA ASP A 98 -25.83 58.38 7.63
C ASP A 98 -26.96 58.39 6.59
N TRP A 99 -28.18 58.87 6.98
CA TRP A 99 -29.34 58.87 6.12
C TRP A 99 -29.12 59.55 4.78
N VAL A 100 -29.31 58.81 3.70
CA VAL A 100 -29.22 59.25 2.32
C VAL A 100 -30.61 59.12 1.67
N ASN A 101 -31.06 60.20 0.97
CA ASN A 101 -32.28 60.14 0.20
C ASN A 101 -32.01 59.30 -1.07
N ALA A 102 -32.66 58.15 -1.16
CA ALA A 102 -32.56 57.26 -2.30
C ALA A 102 -33.56 57.66 -3.45
N GLY A 103 -34.47 58.59 -3.22
CA GLY A 103 -35.55 58.86 -4.15
C GLY A 103 -36.71 57.89 -4.06
N ASN A 104 -37.62 57.94 -5.02
CA ASN A 104 -38.75 56.97 -5.09
C ASN A 104 -38.32 55.71 -5.88
N VAL A 105 -37.48 54.90 -5.26
CA VAL A 105 -36.95 53.64 -5.78
C VAL A 105 -37.10 52.56 -4.71
N ASN A 106 -37.04 51.30 -5.10
CA ASN A 106 -37.16 50.16 -4.23
C ASN A 106 -35.84 49.33 -4.13
N THR A 107 -34.73 49.91 -4.62
CA THR A 107 -33.40 49.31 -4.52
C THR A 107 -32.36 50.42 -4.33
N TYR A 108 -31.31 50.13 -3.59
CA TYR A 108 -30.17 51.04 -3.41
C TYR A 108 -28.88 50.28 -3.33
N THR A 109 -27.79 50.87 -3.84
CA THR A 109 -26.42 50.33 -3.69
C THR A 109 -25.58 51.29 -2.90
N PHE A 110 -25.23 50.96 -1.70
CA PHE A 110 -24.16 51.62 -0.98
C PHE A 110 -22.85 51.32 -1.69
N SER A 111 -22.02 52.28 -1.92
CA SER A 111 -20.73 52.13 -2.61
C SER A 111 -19.64 52.98 -1.92
N GLY A 112 -18.36 52.60 -2.13
CA GLY A 112 -17.22 53.26 -1.49
C GLY A 112 -17.14 52.97 -0.01
N LEU A 113 -17.71 51.86 0.45
CA LEU A 113 -17.67 51.38 1.82
C LEU A 113 -16.28 50.90 2.20
N SER A 114 -16.06 50.71 3.48
CA SER A 114 -14.88 50.03 4.08
C SER A 114 -15.36 49.10 5.20
N LEU A 115 -16.12 48.11 4.81
CA LEU A 115 -16.70 47.14 5.74
C LEU A 115 -15.63 46.18 6.24
N GLN A 116 -15.74 45.76 7.48
CA GLN A 116 -14.77 44.88 8.12
C GLN A 116 -15.30 43.46 8.13
N GLU A 117 -14.38 42.54 7.95
CA GLU A 117 -14.65 41.08 8.07
C GLU A 117 -15.20 40.71 9.44
N ALA A 118 -16.08 39.71 9.47
CA ALA A 118 -16.77 39.22 10.66
C ALA A 118 -17.64 40.24 11.38
N VAL A 119 -17.96 41.39 10.73
CA VAL A 119 -18.87 42.40 11.26
C VAL A 119 -20.19 42.33 10.48
N THR A 120 -21.29 42.28 11.23
CA THR A 120 -22.64 42.32 10.66
C THR A 120 -23.09 43.75 10.52
N TYR A 121 -23.62 44.07 9.35
CA TYR A 121 -24.13 45.39 9.00
C TYR A 121 -25.62 45.32 8.73
N TYR A 122 -26.36 46.34 9.19
CA TYR A 122 -27.82 46.42 9.08
C TYR A 122 -28.20 47.57 8.21
N ALA A 123 -28.86 47.29 7.10
CA ALA A 123 -29.46 48.32 6.25
C ALA A 123 -30.77 48.81 6.88
N ASN A 124 -30.95 50.12 6.92
CA ASN A 124 -32.16 50.72 7.46
C ASN A 124 -32.89 51.55 6.37
N VAL A 125 -34.19 51.43 6.34
CA VAL A 125 -35.02 52.15 5.36
C VAL A 125 -36.18 52.84 6.08
N LYS A 126 -36.48 54.07 5.66
CA LYS A 126 -37.72 54.75 5.99
C LYS A 126 -38.33 55.36 4.73
N ALA A 127 -39.66 55.40 4.66
CA ALA A 127 -40.41 55.97 3.56
C ALA A 127 -40.98 57.36 3.95
N VAL A 128 -41.13 58.19 2.96
CA VAL A 128 -41.85 59.48 3.09
C VAL A 128 -42.93 59.53 2.03
N ASP A 129 -44.17 59.86 2.41
CA ASP A 129 -45.26 60.00 1.48
C ASP A 129 -45.33 61.39 0.83
N LEU A 130 -46.32 61.62 -0.01
CA LEU A 130 -46.49 62.92 -0.67
C LEU A 130 -47.02 64.04 0.25
N ALA A 131 -47.56 63.69 1.43
CA ALA A 131 -48.01 64.64 2.43
C ALA A 131 -46.86 65.03 3.43
N GLY A 132 -45.77 64.28 3.44
CA GLY A 132 -44.60 64.44 4.32
C GLY A 132 -44.63 63.63 5.57
N ASN A 133 -45.55 62.63 5.68
CA ASN A 133 -45.53 61.68 6.82
C ASN A 133 -44.36 60.71 6.60
N GLU A 134 -43.66 60.32 7.67
CA GLU A 134 -42.54 59.40 7.67
C GLU A 134 -42.97 58.04 8.24
N SER A 135 -42.50 56.91 7.68
CA SER A 135 -42.66 55.58 8.27
C SER A 135 -41.78 55.41 9.51
N GLU A 136 -42.07 54.41 10.29
CA GLU A 136 -41.07 53.87 11.22
C GLU A 136 -39.86 53.38 10.42
N VAL A 137 -38.69 53.35 11.09
CA VAL A 137 -37.45 52.75 10.50
C VAL A 137 -37.62 51.23 10.53
N VAL A 138 -37.41 50.62 9.37
CA VAL A 138 -37.28 49.18 9.23
C VAL A 138 -35.81 48.87 8.99
N SER A 139 -35.28 47.88 9.69
CA SER A 139 -33.94 47.35 9.53
C SER A 139 -33.99 45.95 8.92
N GLY A 140 -33.02 45.64 8.07
CA GLY A 140 -32.77 44.25 7.67
C GLY A 140 -32.34 43.39 8.87
N ASP A 141 -32.23 42.09 8.70
CA ASP A 141 -31.77 41.17 9.72
C ASP A 141 -30.24 41.10 9.80
N GLY A 142 -29.54 41.67 8.83
CA GLY A 142 -28.14 41.96 8.85
C GLY A 142 -27.29 41.05 7.97
N ILE A 143 -26.32 41.65 7.29
CA ILE A 143 -25.37 40.95 6.41
C ILE A 143 -23.96 41.03 6.99
N THR A 144 -23.29 39.86 7.09
CA THR A 144 -21.94 39.75 7.62
C THR A 144 -20.93 39.67 6.48
N ILE A 145 -19.81 40.39 6.63
CA ILE A 145 -18.72 40.34 5.65
C ILE A 145 -17.86 39.11 5.93
N ASP A 146 -17.66 38.29 4.88
CA ASP A 146 -16.80 37.12 4.90
C ASP A 146 -15.85 37.18 3.69
N GLN A 147 -14.56 37.37 3.97
CA GLN A 147 -13.49 37.42 2.97
C GLN A 147 -12.44 36.32 3.16
N SER A 148 -12.61 35.52 4.21
CA SER A 148 -11.72 34.41 4.56
C SER A 148 -12.22 33.10 3.98
N GLY A 149 -11.36 32.37 3.29
CA GLY A 149 -11.71 31.01 2.86
C GLY A 149 -11.63 30.02 4.02
N PRO A 150 -12.28 28.85 3.86
CA PRO A 150 -12.28 27.79 4.87
C PRO A 150 -10.89 27.40 5.35
N ILE A 151 -10.78 27.08 6.64
CA ILE A 151 -9.56 26.56 7.26
C ILE A 151 -9.35 25.13 6.77
N PRO A 152 -8.13 24.76 6.31
CA PRO A 152 -7.86 23.45 5.79
C PRO A 152 -7.91 22.35 6.86
N GLY A 153 -8.36 21.18 6.47
CA GLY A 153 -8.32 19.94 7.23
C GLY A 153 -7.16 19.02 6.80
N SER A 154 -7.45 17.74 6.69
CA SER A 154 -6.54 16.71 6.19
C SER A 154 -7.24 15.84 5.15
N ILE A 155 -6.45 15.19 4.29
CA ILE A 155 -6.91 14.24 3.27
C ILE A 155 -6.08 12.97 3.35
N ASN A 156 -6.73 11.81 3.14
CA ASN A 156 -6.11 10.51 2.85
C ASN A 156 -6.47 10.11 1.42
N ASP A 157 -5.60 9.38 0.74
CA ASP A 157 -5.82 8.85 -0.60
C ASP A 157 -6.36 7.42 -0.61
N GLY A 158 -7.31 7.15 0.23
CA GLY A 158 -8.09 5.90 0.33
C GLY A 158 -9.53 6.16 0.72
N ASP A 159 -10.36 5.11 0.74
CA ASP A 159 -11.77 5.22 1.11
C ASP A 159 -11.96 5.51 2.60
N THR A 160 -11.13 4.93 3.45
CA THR A 160 -11.23 5.04 4.92
C THR A 160 -9.88 5.20 5.59
N ALA A 161 -8.82 4.74 4.97
CA ALA A 161 -7.46 4.82 5.46
C ALA A 161 -6.55 5.31 4.33
N ASP A 162 -5.41 5.79 4.71
CA ASP A 162 -4.32 6.15 3.83
C ASP A 162 -3.76 4.92 3.11
N ILE A 163 -3.44 5.04 1.84
CA ILE A 163 -2.94 3.94 1.02
C ILE A 163 -1.75 4.40 0.16
N ASP A 164 -0.72 3.58 0.07
CA ASP A 164 0.44 3.85 -0.79
C ASP A 164 0.25 3.36 -2.23
N TRP A 165 -0.62 2.35 -2.44
CA TRP A 165 -0.77 1.66 -3.73
C TRP A 165 -2.23 1.33 -4.04
N VAL A 166 -2.55 1.32 -5.35
CA VAL A 166 -3.82 0.82 -5.91
C VAL A 166 -3.55 -0.19 -7.01
N ASN A 167 -4.45 -1.15 -7.18
CA ASN A 167 -4.37 -2.18 -8.22
C ASN A 167 -5.38 -1.99 -9.36
N ILE A 168 -6.01 -0.84 -9.43
CA ILE A 168 -6.99 -0.48 -10.46
C ILE A 168 -6.64 0.87 -11.05
N ASN A 169 -6.79 1.01 -12.34
CA ASN A 169 -6.45 2.22 -13.07
C ASN A 169 -7.58 3.25 -13.17
N TYR A 170 -8.72 3.00 -12.57
CA TYR A 170 -9.77 3.99 -12.30
C TYR A 170 -9.88 4.13 -10.79
N LEU A 171 -9.96 5.35 -10.34
CA LEU A 171 -9.72 5.62 -8.95
C LEU A 171 -10.97 6.01 -8.19
N SER A 172 -11.21 5.37 -7.12
CA SER A 172 -11.87 5.93 -5.98
C SER A 172 -10.81 6.53 -5.10
N VAL A 173 -10.84 7.81 -4.74
CA VAL A 173 -10.03 8.12 -3.63
C VAL A 173 -10.06 9.51 -3.16
N GLY A 174 -10.25 9.65 -1.98
CA GLY A 174 -10.00 10.76 -1.09
C GLY A 174 -11.12 10.80 -0.08
N ASN A 175 -10.75 10.62 1.12
CA ASN A 175 -11.55 11.02 2.26
C ASN A 175 -10.82 12.14 2.98
N TRP A 176 -11.60 13.10 3.49
CA TRP A 176 -11.05 14.26 4.19
C TRP A 176 -11.88 14.63 5.40
N THR A 177 -11.25 15.34 6.31
CA THR A 177 -11.87 15.77 7.56
C THR A 177 -11.23 17.03 8.09
N GLY A 178 -11.90 17.69 9.04
CA GLY A 178 -11.33 18.80 9.79
C GLY A 178 -11.36 20.16 9.10
N PHE A 179 -11.97 20.26 7.91
CA PHE A 179 -12.21 21.57 7.29
C PHE A 179 -13.27 22.32 8.07
N THR A 180 -13.08 23.61 8.27
CA THR A 180 -14.03 24.45 8.99
C THR A 180 -14.10 25.84 8.39
N ASP A 181 -15.30 26.40 8.37
CA ASP A 181 -15.54 27.80 8.15
C ASP A 181 -16.48 28.34 9.25
N SER A 182 -16.11 29.45 9.88
CA SER A 182 -16.82 29.96 11.06
C SER A 182 -17.81 31.08 10.74
N LEU A 183 -17.79 31.60 9.50
CA LEU A 183 -18.65 32.67 9.06
C LEU A 183 -19.75 32.14 8.12
N SER A 184 -19.49 32.12 6.82
CA SER A 184 -20.51 31.73 5.84
C SER A 184 -20.68 30.21 5.70
N GLY A 185 -19.81 29.43 6.30
CA GLY A 185 -19.84 27.97 6.28
C GLY A 185 -19.35 27.37 4.95
N ILE A 186 -19.03 26.09 4.97
CA ILE A 186 -18.56 25.38 3.76
C ILE A 186 -19.77 25.09 2.86
N ALA A 187 -19.70 25.49 1.60
CA ALA A 187 -20.70 25.22 0.57
C ALA A 187 -20.37 23.98 -0.24
N GLU A 188 -19.09 23.75 -0.53
CA GLU A 188 -18.64 22.55 -1.25
C GLU A 188 -17.17 22.22 -0.99
N TYR A 189 -16.80 20.99 -1.34
CA TYR A 189 -15.43 20.58 -1.50
C TYR A 189 -15.12 20.37 -2.98
N GLU A 190 -13.93 20.76 -3.38
CA GLU A 190 -13.39 20.46 -4.70
C GLU A 190 -12.21 19.51 -4.57
N PHE A 191 -12.20 18.46 -5.38
CA PHE A 191 -11.20 17.40 -5.41
C PHE A 191 -10.47 17.38 -6.75
N SER A 192 -9.17 17.06 -6.72
CA SER A 192 -8.37 16.84 -7.93
C SER A 192 -7.28 15.80 -7.70
N VAL A 193 -6.68 15.30 -8.78
CA VAL A 193 -5.51 14.39 -8.73
C VAL A 193 -4.45 14.89 -9.69
N GLY A 194 -3.20 14.91 -9.25
CA GLY A 194 -2.06 15.33 -10.06
C GLY A 194 -0.78 14.54 -9.78
N LEU A 195 0.29 14.87 -10.51
CA LEU A 195 1.61 14.23 -10.40
C LEU A 195 2.52 14.94 -9.39
N ALA A 196 2.01 15.96 -8.71
CA ALA A 196 2.63 16.61 -7.57
C ALA A 196 1.54 17.29 -6.75
N PRO A 197 1.79 17.63 -5.46
CA PRO A 197 0.85 18.33 -4.62
C PRO A 197 0.26 19.58 -5.29
N GLY A 198 -1.07 19.70 -5.27
CA GLY A 198 -1.81 20.81 -5.85
C GLY A 198 -1.98 20.80 -7.38
N GLN A 199 -1.42 19.83 -8.07
CA GLN A 199 -1.57 19.69 -9.53
C GLN A 199 -2.83 18.89 -9.90
N THR A 200 -3.28 19.03 -11.17
CA THR A 200 -4.58 18.56 -11.62
C THR A 200 -4.55 17.82 -12.97
N GLN A 201 -3.37 17.30 -13.37
CA GLN A 201 -3.18 16.73 -14.72
C GLN A 201 -3.96 15.43 -14.93
N THR A 202 -4.20 14.68 -13.86
CA THR A 202 -4.86 13.37 -13.93
C THR A 202 -6.37 13.53 -13.76
N VAL A 203 -6.79 14.30 -12.77
CA VAL A 203 -8.18 14.68 -12.54
C VAL A 203 -8.22 16.18 -12.25
N THR A 204 -8.96 16.93 -13.08
CA THR A 204 -9.20 18.38 -12.85
C THR A 204 -10.10 18.57 -11.64
N TRP A 205 -10.13 19.81 -11.08
CA TRP A 205 -11.01 20.13 -9.97
C TRP A 205 -12.46 19.69 -10.26
N THR A 206 -12.99 18.85 -9.40
CA THR A 206 -14.33 18.26 -9.48
C THR A 206 -15.04 18.49 -8.15
N SER A 207 -16.28 19.00 -8.19
CA SER A 207 -17.05 19.19 -6.97
C SER A 207 -17.45 17.86 -6.34
N ALA A 208 -17.24 17.75 -5.04
CA ALA A 208 -17.75 16.69 -4.20
C ALA A 208 -19.00 17.12 -3.41
N ASN A 209 -19.55 18.33 -3.68
CA ASN A 209 -20.57 18.96 -2.87
C ASN A 209 -20.12 19.00 -1.39
N LEU A 210 -20.96 18.60 -0.46
CA LEU A 210 -20.64 18.52 0.98
C LEU A 210 -20.19 17.12 1.43
N ASP A 211 -20.01 16.19 0.48
CA ASP A 211 -19.49 14.86 0.80
C ASP A 211 -18.02 14.97 1.23
N THR A 212 -17.63 14.20 2.24
CA THR A 212 -16.26 14.16 2.76
C THR A 212 -15.43 13.01 2.20
N ALA A 213 -15.92 12.39 1.11
CA ALA A 213 -15.22 11.39 0.32
C ALA A 213 -15.74 11.43 -1.12
N ILE A 214 -14.89 11.06 -2.06
CA ILE A 214 -15.24 11.02 -3.48
C ILE A 214 -14.61 9.84 -4.19
N THR A 215 -15.34 9.30 -5.17
CA THR A 215 -14.85 8.33 -6.15
C THR A 215 -14.83 8.98 -7.52
N VAL A 216 -13.67 9.01 -8.16
CA VAL A 216 -13.52 9.57 -9.50
C VAL A 216 -12.84 8.59 -10.45
N SER A 217 -13.15 8.68 -11.73
CA SER A 217 -12.44 7.95 -12.77
C SER A 217 -11.17 8.69 -13.14
N ALA A 218 -10.05 7.97 -13.15
CA ALA A 218 -8.74 8.51 -13.54
C ALA A 218 -8.04 7.51 -14.47
N SER A 219 -7.16 7.99 -15.35
CA SER A 219 -6.29 7.13 -16.14
C SER A 219 -4.91 7.14 -15.49
N LEU A 220 -4.64 6.11 -14.69
CA LEU A 220 -3.36 5.92 -14.01
C LEU A 220 -2.44 5.03 -14.84
N THR A 221 -1.14 5.23 -14.70
CA THR A 221 -0.07 4.37 -15.25
C THR A 221 0.90 4.01 -14.14
N GLU A 222 1.54 2.87 -14.24
CA GLU A 222 2.60 2.49 -13.30
C GLU A 222 3.82 3.42 -13.42
N GLY A 223 4.50 3.63 -12.31
CA GLY A 223 5.71 4.43 -12.19
C GLY A 223 5.53 5.80 -11.54
N PRO A 224 4.57 6.67 -11.95
CA PRO A 224 4.32 7.94 -11.27
C PRO A 224 3.69 7.77 -9.89
N THR A 225 4.04 8.71 -9.00
CA THR A 225 3.28 8.96 -7.77
C THR A 225 2.18 9.97 -8.07
N TYR A 226 0.97 9.69 -7.61
CA TYR A 226 -0.21 10.55 -7.73
C TYR A 226 -0.55 11.14 -6.38
N TYR A 227 -1.04 12.39 -6.40
CA TYR A 227 -1.42 13.14 -5.20
C TYR A 227 -2.88 13.53 -5.30
N ALA A 228 -3.67 13.09 -4.34
CA ALA A 228 -5.04 13.55 -4.15
C ALA A 228 -5.00 14.94 -3.50
N ASN A 229 -5.80 15.88 -4.01
CA ASN A 229 -5.86 17.23 -3.49
C ASN A 229 -7.30 17.60 -3.21
N VAL A 230 -7.54 18.31 -2.11
CA VAL A 230 -8.86 18.83 -1.74
C VAL A 230 -8.74 20.27 -1.25
N ARG A 231 -9.75 21.05 -1.54
CA ARG A 231 -9.99 22.38 -0.97
C ARG A 231 -11.47 22.57 -0.70
N ALA A 232 -11.79 23.37 0.29
CA ALA A 232 -13.16 23.76 0.57
C ALA A 232 -13.46 25.13 0.00
N VAL A 233 -14.70 25.35 -0.39
CA VAL A 233 -15.24 26.64 -0.85
C VAL A 233 -16.42 26.98 0.07
N ASP A 234 -16.49 28.24 0.54
CA ASP A 234 -17.57 28.70 1.39
C ASP A 234 -18.80 29.19 0.61
N SER A 235 -19.81 29.63 1.33
CA SER A 235 -21.09 30.07 0.74
C SER A 235 -21.00 31.43 0.01
N VAL A 236 -19.93 32.18 0.19
CA VAL A 236 -19.65 33.43 -0.55
C VAL A 236 -18.51 33.28 -1.57
N LEU A 237 -18.13 32.03 -1.87
CA LEU A 237 -17.16 31.62 -2.88
C LEU A 237 -15.70 31.95 -2.55
N ASN A 238 -15.33 32.13 -1.27
CA ASN A 238 -13.93 32.15 -0.91
C ASN A 238 -13.39 30.70 -0.97
N VAL A 239 -12.22 30.55 -1.56
CA VAL A 239 -11.55 29.28 -1.71
C VAL A 239 -10.51 29.12 -0.62
N GLY A 240 -10.64 28.09 0.19
CA GLY A 240 -9.69 27.75 1.24
C GLY A 240 -8.35 27.24 0.71
N VAL A 241 -7.38 27.15 1.60
CA VAL A 241 -6.08 26.57 1.27
C VAL A 241 -6.25 25.08 0.94
N LEU A 242 -5.66 24.65 -0.18
CA LEU A 242 -5.68 23.24 -0.56
C LEU A 242 -4.79 22.41 0.36
N VAL A 243 -5.16 21.15 0.56
CA VAL A 243 -4.31 20.10 1.14
C VAL A 243 -4.15 18.95 0.15
N SER A 244 -3.01 18.29 0.22
CA SER A 244 -2.66 17.15 -0.62
C SER A 244 -2.34 15.94 0.26
N SER A 245 -2.64 14.74 -0.23
CA SER A 245 -2.17 13.49 0.35
C SER A 245 -0.66 13.36 0.24
N ASP A 246 -0.06 12.38 0.88
CA ASP A 246 1.36 12.05 0.77
C ASP A 246 1.69 11.28 -0.51
N GLY A 247 0.66 10.71 -1.17
CA GLY A 247 0.73 10.18 -2.52
C GLY A 247 0.68 8.67 -2.61
N PHE A 248 0.09 8.18 -3.70
CA PHE A 248 -0.10 6.77 -4.00
C PHE A 248 0.40 6.42 -5.40
N GLY A 249 0.72 5.15 -5.62
CA GLY A 249 1.10 4.60 -6.92
C GLY A 249 0.07 3.61 -7.47
N LEU A 250 0.17 3.31 -8.77
CA LEU A 250 -0.53 2.19 -9.38
C LEU A 250 0.42 1.00 -9.47
N ASP A 251 -0.04 -0.17 -9.03
CA ASP A 251 0.63 -1.44 -9.24
C ASP A 251 -0.38 -2.50 -9.72
N VAL A 252 -0.25 -2.88 -10.98
CA VAL A 252 -0.99 -3.98 -11.64
C VAL A 252 -0.03 -5.02 -12.21
N SER A 253 1.28 -4.82 -12.01
CA SER A 253 2.33 -5.73 -12.42
C SER A 253 2.39 -6.94 -11.52
N VAL A 254 2.68 -8.10 -12.07
CA VAL A 254 2.92 -9.30 -11.27
C VAL A 254 4.39 -9.35 -10.84
N PRO A 255 4.72 -9.87 -9.66
CA PRO A 255 6.10 -10.05 -9.24
C PRO A 255 6.92 -10.87 -10.25
N VAL A 256 8.17 -10.49 -10.43
CA VAL A 256 9.15 -11.23 -11.23
C VAL A 256 9.50 -12.54 -10.53
N THR A 257 9.51 -13.64 -11.28
CA THR A 257 9.82 -14.96 -10.75
C THR A 257 11.32 -15.10 -10.44
N GLY A 258 11.63 -15.77 -9.35
CA GLY A 258 12.98 -16.12 -8.95
C GLY A 258 13.37 -17.56 -9.34
N ASN A 259 14.36 -18.11 -8.64
CA ASN A 259 14.81 -19.50 -8.75
C ASN A 259 14.49 -20.25 -7.47
N VAL A 260 14.15 -21.52 -7.60
CA VAL A 260 13.86 -22.44 -6.49
C VAL A 260 14.89 -23.55 -6.49
N TYR A 261 15.47 -23.84 -5.33
CA TYR A 261 16.47 -24.86 -5.10
C TYR A 261 15.99 -25.85 -4.05
N ASP A 262 16.25 -27.12 -4.27
CA ASP A 262 16.02 -28.15 -3.28
C ASP A 262 17.11 -28.12 -2.19
N GLY A 263 16.72 -28.12 -0.92
CA GLY A 263 17.63 -27.91 0.20
C GLY A 263 17.57 -26.49 0.80
N LEU A 264 18.32 -26.27 1.90
CA LEU A 264 18.32 -24.98 2.62
C LEU A 264 19.45 -24.05 2.19
N ALA A 265 20.50 -24.57 1.55
CA ALA A 265 21.66 -23.81 1.10
C ALA A 265 22.08 -24.23 -0.31
N ASP A 266 22.63 -25.42 -0.45
CA ASP A 266 23.01 -25.99 -1.73
C ASP A 266 21.81 -26.66 -2.39
N ASP A 267 21.81 -26.72 -3.72
CA ASP A 267 20.80 -27.42 -4.49
C ASP A 267 21.04 -28.92 -4.41
N LEU A 268 20.12 -29.64 -3.83
CA LEU A 268 20.21 -31.09 -3.59
C LEU A 268 19.45 -31.84 -4.67
N PHE A 269 20.06 -32.93 -5.15
CA PHE A 269 19.43 -33.82 -6.13
C PHE A 269 18.87 -35.11 -5.49
N TRP A 270 19.33 -35.43 -4.27
CA TRP A 270 19.00 -36.65 -3.54
C TRP A 270 18.77 -36.37 -2.06
N THR A 271 17.89 -37.16 -1.46
CA THR A 271 17.67 -37.18 -0.01
C THR A 271 17.39 -38.60 0.48
N ALA A 272 17.84 -38.92 1.71
CA ALA A 272 17.48 -40.15 2.40
C ALA A 272 16.29 -39.96 3.36
N ASP A 273 15.82 -38.73 3.58
CA ASP A 273 14.73 -38.44 4.53
C ASP A 273 13.37 -38.63 3.85
N SER A 274 12.64 -39.66 4.26
CA SER A 274 11.33 -39.98 3.74
C SER A 274 10.18 -39.15 4.34
N THR A 275 10.48 -38.24 5.26
CA THR A 275 9.47 -37.49 6.02
C THR A 275 9.59 -35.98 5.90
N THR A 276 10.72 -35.49 5.35
CA THR A 276 11.01 -34.06 5.28
C THR A 276 11.56 -33.68 3.91
N LEU A 277 11.03 -32.57 3.35
CA LEU A 277 11.65 -31.90 2.21
C LEU A 277 11.91 -30.46 2.58
N THR A 278 13.02 -29.95 2.08
CA THR A 278 13.44 -28.56 2.27
C THR A 278 13.69 -27.90 0.93
N ALA A 279 13.37 -26.62 0.83
CA ALA A 279 13.69 -25.80 -0.33
C ALA A 279 13.98 -24.38 0.07
N ASN A 280 14.72 -23.68 -0.79
CA ASN A 280 14.95 -22.24 -0.68
C ASN A 280 14.75 -21.58 -2.05
N TRP A 281 14.53 -20.27 -2.04
CA TRP A 281 14.36 -19.50 -3.26
C TRP A 281 14.94 -18.11 -3.16
N VAL A 282 15.38 -17.58 -4.31
CA VAL A 282 16.00 -16.26 -4.43
C VAL A 282 15.59 -15.58 -5.72
N GLY A 283 15.71 -14.27 -5.76
CA GLY A 283 15.54 -13.49 -6.99
C GLY A 283 14.10 -13.16 -7.36
N PHE A 284 13.12 -13.51 -6.54
CA PHE A 284 11.77 -12.93 -6.69
C PHE A 284 11.84 -11.45 -6.32
N SER A 285 11.18 -10.62 -7.10
CA SER A 285 11.12 -9.18 -6.83
C SER A 285 9.85 -8.58 -7.39
N ASP A 286 9.41 -7.50 -6.78
CA ASP A 286 8.39 -6.62 -7.30
C ASP A 286 8.89 -5.17 -7.23
N GLU A 287 8.68 -4.39 -8.32
CA GLU A 287 9.25 -3.05 -8.46
C GLU A 287 8.43 -1.99 -7.72
N PHE A 288 7.12 -2.22 -7.55
CA PHE A 288 6.20 -1.20 -7.06
C PHE A 288 5.74 -1.46 -5.63
N SER A 289 4.73 -2.26 -5.42
CA SER A 289 4.19 -2.50 -4.09
C SER A 289 5.03 -3.47 -3.24
N GLY A 290 5.94 -4.22 -3.88
CA GLY A 290 6.79 -5.19 -3.21
C GLY A 290 6.08 -6.51 -2.91
N ILE A 291 6.85 -7.54 -2.56
CA ILE A 291 6.32 -8.86 -2.25
C ILE A 291 5.69 -8.87 -0.86
N ALA A 292 4.44 -9.28 -0.78
CA ALA A 292 3.70 -9.45 0.46
C ALA A 292 3.95 -10.82 1.09
N TYR A 293 3.92 -11.89 0.28
CA TYR A 293 4.14 -13.26 0.76
C TYR A 293 4.47 -14.21 -0.38
N TYR A 294 4.97 -15.38 0.00
CA TYR A 294 5.20 -16.53 -0.87
C TYR A 294 4.19 -17.64 -0.55
N GLU A 295 3.88 -18.42 -1.57
CA GLU A 295 3.22 -19.71 -1.45
C GLU A 295 4.09 -20.77 -2.09
N TYR A 296 4.07 -21.99 -1.53
CA TYR A 296 4.73 -23.15 -2.09
C TYR A 296 3.78 -24.33 -2.23
N ALA A 297 4.11 -25.22 -3.13
CA ALA A 297 3.47 -26.53 -3.28
C ALA A 297 4.53 -27.59 -3.54
N ILE A 298 4.25 -28.85 -3.21
CA ILE A 298 5.13 -29.98 -3.48
C ILE A 298 4.35 -31.04 -4.26
N GLY A 299 4.94 -31.53 -5.33
CA GLY A 299 4.35 -32.59 -6.13
C GLY A 299 5.35 -33.56 -6.74
N THR A 300 4.84 -34.64 -7.33
CA THR A 300 5.62 -35.65 -8.07
C THR A 300 5.92 -35.24 -9.50
N ASN A 301 5.43 -34.10 -9.94
CA ASN A 301 5.70 -33.48 -11.23
C ASN A 301 5.96 -31.98 -11.04
N SER A 302 6.73 -31.38 -11.96
CA SER A 302 6.93 -29.94 -11.96
C SER A 302 5.59 -29.18 -11.99
N GLY A 303 5.36 -28.29 -11.03
CA GLY A 303 4.11 -27.57 -10.82
C GLY A 303 3.01 -28.38 -10.12
N GLY A 304 3.28 -29.63 -9.74
CA GLY A 304 2.34 -30.48 -9.01
C GLY A 304 2.11 -30.04 -7.56
N GLU A 305 0.98 -30.46 -7.01
CA GLU A 305 0.55 -30.17 -5.63
C GLU A 305 -0.04 -31.40 -4.93
N ASP A 306 0.31 -32.59 -5.45
CA ASP A 306 -0.24 -33.88 -5.00
C ASP A 306 0.39 -34.38 -3.69
N VAL A 307 1.47 -33.77 -3.21
CA VAL A 307 2.11 -34.07 -1.92
C VAL A 307 1.80 -32.99 -0.88
N VAL A 308 1.98 -31.73 -1.24
CA VAL A 308 1.59 -30.56 -0.43
C VAL A 308 0.87 -29.58 -1.35
N PRO A 309 -0.41 -29.28 -1.10
CA PRO A 309 -1.14 -28.28 -1.88
C PRO A 309 -0.55 -26.88 -1.62
N TRP A 310 -0.91 -25.91 -2.48
CA TRP A 310 -0.48 -24.53 -2.31
C TRP A 310 -0.69 -24.05 -0.88
N THR A 311 0.39 -23.70 -0.21
CA THR A 311 0.44 -23.34 1.20
C THR A 311 1.19 -22.02 1.37
N MET A 312 0.58 -21.10 2.11
CA MET A 312 1.19 -19.80 2.41
C MET A 312 2.44 -19.97 3.30
N ASN A 313 3.52 -19.30 2.94
CA ASN A 313 4.80 -19.33 3.64
C ASN A 313 5.20 -17.96 4.25
N GLY A 314 4.30 -16.95 4.17
CA GLY A 314 4.62 -15.58 4.59
C GLY A 314 5.76 -14.99 3.78
N ASP A 315 6.60 -14.20 4.40
CA ASP A 315 7.77 -13.53 3.79
C ASP A 315 9.06 -14.39 3.78
N SER A 316 8.98 -15.63 4.32
CA SER A 316 10.12 -16.54 4.37
C SER A 316 10.52 -17.00 2.97
N THR A 317 11.83 -16.96 2.68
CA THR A 317 12.43 -17.42 1.42
C THR A 317 12.93 -18.85 1.45
N PHE A 318 12.49 -19.65 2.40
CA PHE A 318 12.76 -21.08 2.51
C PHE A 318 11.59 -21.81 3.17
N VAL A 319 11.54 -23.13 3.00
CA VAL A 319 10.56 -23.99 3.64
C VAL A 319 11.22 -25.26 4.18
N ILE A 320 10.71 -25.76 5.32
CA ILE A 320 10.96 -27.08 5.87
C ILE A 320 9.59 -27.77 5.98
N SER A 321 9.28 -28.63 5.02
CA SER A 321 8.02 -29.37 5.00
C SER A 321 8.21 -30.72 5.69
N ILE A 322 7.52 -30.97 6.78
CA ILE A 322 7.68 -32.12 7.68
C ILE A 322 6.44 -33.02 7.68
N ASN A 323 6.59 -34.21 8.24
CA ASN A 323 5.51 -35.22 8.34
C ASN A 323 4.99 -35.68 6.96
N LEU A 324 5.84 -35.66 5.97
CA LEU A 324 5.54 -36.20 4.65
C LEU A 324 5.58 -37.73 4.66
N THR A 325 4.99 -38.34 3.62
CA THR A 325 5.11 -39.77 3.35
C THR A 325 5.61 -39.88 1.92
N LEU A 326 6.93 -40.02 1.80
CA LEU A 326 7.61 -40.03 0.51
C LEU A 326 7.98 -41.45 0.11
N GLU A 327 8.01 -41.74 -1.20
CA GLU A 327 8.32 -43.04 -1.77
C GLU A 327 9.71 -43.05 -2.40
N SER A 328 10.55 -44.06 -2.01
CA SER A 328 11.89 -44.21 -2.56
C SER A 328 11.86 -44.45 -4.07
N GLY A 329 12.73 -43.76 -4.79
CA GLY A 329 12.80 -43.75 -6.26
C GLY A 329 11.91 -42.71 -6.92
N THR A 330 11.15 -41.93 -6.15
CA THR A 330 10.30 -40.84 -6.66
C THR A 330 11.05 -39.50 -6.57
N THR A 331 10.95 -38.70 -7.62
CA THR A 331 11.44 -37.30 -7.64
C THR A 331 10.33 -36.37 -7.25
N TYR A 332 10.62 -35.46 -6.33
CA TYR A 332 9.71 -34.44 -5.81
C TYR A 332 10.17 -33.06 -6.26
N TYR A 333 9.23 -32.19 -6.54
CA TYR A 333 9.46 -30.84 -7.04
C TYR A 333 8.79 -29.84 -6.11
N VAL A 334 9.54 -28.83 -5.70
CA VAL A 334 9.00 -27.68 -4.94
C VAL A 334 8.69 -26.54 -5.90
N SER A 335 7.45 -26.12 -5.92
CA SER A 335 6.97 -25.00 -6.73
C SER A 335 6.69 -23.81 -5.84
N VAL A 336 7.07 -22.61 -6.28
CA VAL A 336 6.91 -21.36 -5.54
C VAL A 336 6.32 -20.28 -6.43
N ARG A 337 5.44 -19.45 -5.85
CA ARG A 337 4.95 -18.21 -6.43
C ARG A 337 4.95 -17.11 -5.37
N ALA A 338 5.11 -15.88 -5.81
CA ALA A 338 5.07 -14.68 -4.98
C ALA A 338 3.76 -13.92 -5.22
N THR A 339 3.23 -13.30 -4.19
CA THR A 339 2.12 -12.36 -4.26
C THR A 339 2.58 -11.03 -3.68
N ASP A 340 2.31 -9.93 -4.39
CA ASP A 340 2.62 -8.58 -3.94
C ASP A 340 1.53 -8.01 -2.99
N TRP A 341 1.73 -6.79 -2.50
CA TRP A 341 0.75 -6.14 -1.63
C TRP A 341 -0.54 -5.73 -2.34
N MET A 342 -0.54 -5.69 -3.69
CA MET A 342 -1.74 -5.42 -4.50
C MET A 342 -2.46 -6.69 -4.94
N ASN A 343 -2.02 -7.87 -4.46
CA ASN A 343 -2.54 -9.20 -4.78
C ASN A 343 -2.33 -9.63 -6.23
N ASN A 344 -1.34 -9.07 -6.93
CA ASN A 344 -0.89 -9.63 -8.19
C ASN A 344 -0.02 -10.85 -7.89
N ILE A 345 -0.21 -11.95 -8.64
CA ILE A 345 0.47 -13.22 -8.39
C ILE A 345 1.45 -13.48 -9.52
N SER A 346 2.71 -13.79 -9.18
CA SER A 346 3.75 -14.15 -10.15
C SER A 346 3.44 -15.42 -10.92
N GLY A 347 4.20 -15.70 -11.96
CA GLY A 347 4.31 -17.05 -12.50
C GLY A 347 4.84 -18.02 -11.43
N THR A 348 4.58 -19.32 -11.65
CA THR A 348 5.15 -20.39 -10.81
C THR A 348 6.55 -20.74 -11.30
N THR A 349 7.50 -20.83 -10.37
CA THR A 349 8.83 -21.39 -10.60
C THR A 349 8.97 -22.67 -9.79
N THR A 350 9.58 -23.68 -10.38
CA THR A 350 9.73 -25.02 -9.77
C THR A 350 11.21 -25.39 -9.70
N SER A 351 11.61 -26.08 -8.65
CA SER A 351 12.95 -26.68 -8.50
C SER A 351 13.24 -27.69 -9.59
N ASN A 352 14.51 -28.07 -9.75
CA ASN A 352 14.91 -29.13 -10.69
C ASN A 352 14.55 -30.52 -10.19
N GLY A 353 14.16 -30.67 -8.93
CA GLY A 353 13.64 -31.88 -8.31
C GLY A 353 14.67 -32.65 -7.50
N ILE A 354 14.23 -33.11 -6.32
CA ILE A 354 14.99 -33.95 -5.41
C ILE A 354 14.43 -35.36 -5.38
N THR A 355 15.28 -36.37 -5.54
CA THR A 355 14.88 -37.78 -5.55
C THR A 355 15.10 -38.43 -4.19
N LEU A 356 14.06 -39.04 -3.63
CA LEU A 356 14.23 -39.85 -2.42
C LEU A 356 14.93 -41.18 -2.73
N ASP A 357 15.99 -41.43 -1.99
CA ASP A 357 16.69 -42.72 -1.97
C ASP A 357 16.89 -43.21 -0.52
N THR A 358 16.24 -44.28 -0.17
CA THR A 358 16.40 -44.94 1.14
C THR A 358 17.14 -46.30 1.03
N SER A 359 17.71 -46.59 -0.15
CA SER A 359 18.46 -47.83 -0.38
C SER A 359 19.91 -47.63 0.06
N ASN A 360 20.41 -48.53 0.88
CA ASN A 360 21.84 -48.50 1.20
C ASN A 360 22.67 -49.06 0.04
N PRO A 361 23.82 -48.46 -0.27
CA PRO A 361 24.77 -49.06 -1.22
C PRO A 361 25.36 -50.36 -0.69
N VAL A 362 26.00 -51.08 -1.56
CA VAL A 362 26.72 -52.32 -1.19
C VAL A 362 28.18 -52.19 -1.56
N VAL A 363 29.04 -52.80 -0.77
CA VAL A 363 30.49 -52.87 -1.00
C VAL A 363 30.95 -54.29 -0.83
N THR A 364 31.91 -54.73 -1.63
CA THR A 364 32.50 -56.07 -1.49
C THR A 364 33.48 -56.13 -0.31
N VAL A 365 33.73 -57.31 0.19
CA VAL A 365 34.85 -57.56 1.12
C VAL A 365 36.15 -57.06 0.47
N PRO A 366 36.94 -56.19 1.15
CA PRO A 366 38.17 -55.68 0.60
C PRO A 366 39.23 -56.77 0.46
N ASN A 367 40.02 -56.68 -0.61
CA ASN A 367 41.27 -57.43 -0.75
C ASN A 367 42.40 -56.65 -0.12
N GLU A 368 43.28 -57.32 0.58
CA GLU A 368 44.42 -56.72 1.25
C GLU A 368 45.77 -57.18 0.61
N GLY A 369 46.73 -56.22 0.55
CA GLY A 369 48.08 -56.47 0.02
C GLY A 369 48.26 -56.27 -1.49
N GLY A 370 47.22 -56.19 -2.28
CA GLY A 370 47.32 -55.92 -3.72
C GLY A 370 46.04 -55.46 -4.38
N VAL A 371 46.13 -54.70 -5.49
CA VAL A 371 44.95 -54.28 -6.24
C VAL A 371 44.29 -55.45 -6.94
N GLY A 372 43.08 -55.81 -6.49
CA GLY A 372 42.30 -56.93 -7.02
C GLY A 372 42.88 -58.32 -6.67
N VAL A 373 43.84 -58.39 -5.75
CA VAL A 373 44.42 -59.64 -5.26
C VAL A 373 44.47 -59.57 -3.74
N ASP A 374 44.11 -60.65 -3.11
CA ASP A 374 44.09 -60.81 -1.66
C ASP A 374 45.31 -61.62 -1.21
N TYR A 375 46.09 -61.07 -0.25
CA TYR A 375 47.25 -61.72 0.30
C TYR A 375 47.15 -61.81 1.80
N ASP A 376 47.40 -62.98 2.39
CA ASP A 376 47.44 -63.21 3.84
C ASP A 376 48.71 -62.63 4.47
N PHE A 377 49.78 -62.41 3.69
CA PHE A 377 51.08 -61.93 4.16
C PHE A 377 51.72 -60.90 3.27
N GLN A 378 52.45 -59.94 3.84
CA GLN A 378 53.30 -58.98 3.10
C GLN A 378 54.69 -58.90 3.73
N ASN A 379 55.68 -58.51 2.88
CA ASN A 379 57.06 -58.44 3.28
C ASN A 379 57.61 -57.00 3.61
N TYR A 380 56.71 -56.09 3.96
CA TYR A 380 57.03 -54.71 4.35
C TYR A 380 56.08 -54.25 5.48
N LEU A 381 56.61 -53.26 6.29
CA LEU A 381 55.98 -52.74 7.52
C LEU A 381 55.45 -51.36 7.42
N SER A 382 55.43 -50.72 6.23
CA SER A 382 55.21 -49.28 6.08
C SER A 382 53.86 -48.93 5.44
N ASP A 383 53.25 -49.88 4.76
CA ASP A 383 52.05 -49.64 3.94
C ASP A 383 51.18 -50.91 3.85
N ILE A 384 49.89 -50.67 3.58
CA ILE A 384 48.90 -51.73 3.20
C ILE A 384 48.20 -51.23 1.94
N ILE A 385 48.07 -52.11 0.95
CA ILE A 385 47.24 -51.88 -0.24
C ILE A 385 45.90 -52.54 0.01
N ILE A 386 44.83 -51.76 -0.20
CA ILE A 386 43.45 -52.23 -0.03
C ILE A 386 42.70 -51.98 -1.31
N SER A 387 41.88 -52.93 -1.77
CA SER A 387 41.04 -52.75 -2.95
C SER A 387 39.70 -53.41 -2.79
N TRP A 388 38.66 -52.80 -3.36
CA TRP A 388 37.27 -53.24 -3.25
C TRP A 388 36.46 -52.90 -4.50
N THR A 389 35.19 -53.29 -4.54
CA THR A 389 34.20 -52.76 -5.49
C THR A 389 32.93 -52.43 -4.75
N GLY A 390 32.18 -51.47 -5.24
CA GLY A 390 30.91 -51.07 -4.65
C GLY A 390 29.90 -50.67 -5.72
N SER A 391 28.63 -50.71 -5.38
CA SER A 391 27.56 -50.30 -6.24
C SER A 391 26.31 -49.88 -5.42
N ASP A 392 25.51 -49.02 -6.02
CA ASP A 392 24.22 -48.62 -5.52
C ASP A 392 23.17 -48.76 -6.64
N GLY A 393 22.92 -50.01 -7.06
CA GLY A 393 21.98 -50.29 -8.12
C GLY A 393 22.31 -49.54 -9.41
N THR A 394 21.41 -48.66 -9.83
CA THR A 394 21.58 -47.77 -11.00
C THR A 394 22.06 -46.37 -10.64
N ARG A 395 22.34 -46.08 -9.37
CA ARG A 395 22.65 -44.74 -8.83
C ARG A 395 24.13 -44.57 -8.59
N SER A 396 24.56 -43.32 -8.35
CA SER A 396 25.96 -43.00 -8.16
C SER A 396 26.32 -43.03 -6.66
N LEU A 397 27.49 -43.57 -6.37
CA LEU A 397 28.10 -43.44 -5.06
C LEU A 397 28.70 -42.04 -4.89
N SER A 398 28.66 -41.52 -3.68
CA SER A 398 29.29 -40.27 -3.31
C SER A 398 30.77 -40.51 -3.03
N ASN A 399 31.05 -41.44 -2.11
CA ASN A 399 32.43 -41.77 -1.69
C ASN A 399 32.50 -43.15 -1.02
N TYR A 400 33.71 -43.60 -0.80
CA TYR A 400 34.06 -44.73 0.03
C TYR A 400 34.87 -44.21 1.25
N GLU A 401 34.69 -44.92 2.35
CA GLU A 401 35.55 -44.73 3.52
C GLU A 401 36.17 -46.08 3.86
N TYR A 402 37.43 -46.04 4.35
CA TYR A 402 38.13 -47.23 4.83
C TYR A 402 38.71 -46.97 6.23
N ALA A 403 38.94 -48.04 6.97
CA ALA A 403 39.59 -48.05 8.27
C ALA A 403 40.50 -49.26 8.40
N ILE A 404 41.50 -49.24 9.31
CA ILE A 404 42.40 -50.35 9.58
C ILE A 404 42.42 -50.57 11.08
N GLY A 405 42.17 -51.83 11.48
CA GLY A 405 42.19 -52.26 12.89
C GLY A 405 43.07 -53.47 13.17
N LEU A 406 43.14 -53.84 14.45
CA LEU A 406 43.77 -55.03 14.94
C LEU A 406 42.77 -56.19 15.15
N THR A 407 41.49 -55.89 14.91
CA THR A 407 40.34 -56.84 14.91
C THR A 407 39.44 -56.50 13.74
N GLU A 408 38.63 -57.44 13.33
CA GLU A 408 37.61 -57.18 12.31
C GLU A 408 36.73 -55.99 12.72
N GLY A 409 36.54 -55.00 11.83
CA GLY A 409 35.81 -53.74 12.10
C GLY A 409 36.51 -52.76 12.99
N GLY A 410 37.73 -53.07 13.45
CA GLY A 410 38.53 -52.22 14.32
C GLY A 410 39.09 -50.98 13.59
N THR A 411 39.46 -49.97 14.38
CA THR A 411 40.02 -48.71 13.87
C THR A 411 41.27 -48.26 14.63
N GLU A 412 41.92 -49.23 15.31
CA GLU A 412 43.04 -48.92 16.21
C GLU A 412 44.29 -48.45 15.47
N THR A 413 44.45 -48.82 14.21
CA THR A 413 45.59 -48.44 13.38
C THR A 413 45.26 -47.21 12.55
N MET A 414 44.06 -47.16 11.98
CA MET A 414 43.56 -46.00 11.21
C MET A 414 42.06 -45.85 11.38
N LEU A 415 41.62 -44.64 11.73
CA LEU A 415 40.20 -44.28 11.79
C LEU A 415 39.58 -44.24 10.40
N TRP A 416 38.24 -44.25 10.32
CA TRP A 416 37.50 -44.07 9.07
C TRP A 416 38.01 -42.84 8.31
N THR A 417 38.49 -43.09 7.10
CA THR A 417 39.13 -42.09 6.24
C THR A 417 38.45 -42.09 4.86
N ASP A 418 38.08 -40.91 4.39
CA ASP A 418 37.47 -40.73 3.07
C ASP A 418 38.48 -41.03 1.95
N ASN A 419 38.06 -41.83 0.98
CA ASN A 419 38.82 -42.21 -0.21
C ASN A 419 38.21 -41.65 -1.51
N GLY A 420 37.22 -40.72 -1.41
CA GLY A 420 36.47 -40.26 -2.56
C GLY A 420 35.84 -41.45 -3.32
N THR A 421 35.81 -41.39 -4.61
CA THR A 421 35.20 -42.46 -5.47
C THR A 421 36.21 -43.54 -5.88
N SER A 422 37.45 -43.53 -5.36
CA SER A 422 38.48 -44.53 -5.67
C SER A 422 38.15 -45.88 -5.01
N THR A 423 38.36 -46.95 -5.76
CA THR A 423 38.10 -48.34 -5.31
C THR A 423 39.34 -49.05 -4.86
N ASP A 424 40.43 -48.36 -4.69
CA ASP A 424 41.67 -48.85 -4.12
C ASP A 424 42.41 -47.71 -3.39
N VAL A 425 43.26 -48.09 -2.45
CA VAL A 425 44.15 -47.18 -1.73
C VAL A 425 45.43 -47.89 -1.31
N THR A 426 46.56 -47.16 -1.40
CA THR A 426 47.79 -47.55 -0.73
C THR A 426 47.97 -46.65 0.51
N VAL A 427 47.72 -47.24 1.67
CA VAL A 427 47.87 -46.55 2.95
C VAL A 427 49.31 -46.59 3.37
N THR A 428 49.97 -45.45 3.30
CA THR A 428 51.45 -45.31 3.57
C THR A 428 51.74 -44.72 4.93
N GLY A 429 52.99 -44.91 5.41
CA GLY A 429 53.44 -44.33 6.68
C GLY A 429 52.94 -45.05 7.90
N LEU A 430 52.45 -46.25 7.75
CA LEU A 430 52.09 -47.13 8.87
C LEU A 430 53.33 -47.65 9.61
N ALA A 431 53.17 -47.95 10.88
CA ALA A 431 54.22 -48.58 11.71
C ALA A 431 53.71 -49.96 12.12
N LEU A 432 53.70 -50.87 11.14
CA LEU A 432 53.19 -52.21 11.34
C LEU A 432 54.18 -53.06 12.13
N THR A 433 53.67 -54.01 12.90
CA THR A 433 54.44 -54.96 13.70
C THR A 433 54.39 -56.34 13.03
N GLU A 434 55.57 -56.95 12.80
CA GLU A 434 55.67 -58.29 12.27
C GLU A 434 54.90 -59.31 13.12
N GLY A 435 54.13 -60.18 12.45
CA GLY A 435 53.31 -61.22 13.07
C GLY A 435 52.02 -60.75 13.68
N ILE A 436 51.67 -59.48 13.55
CA ILE A 436 50.36 -58.94 13.93
C ILE A 436 49.47 -58.82 12.66
N THR A 437 48.26 -59.37 12.70
CA THR A 437 47.31 -59.27 11.60
C THR A 437 46.55 -57.95 11.68
N TYR A 438 46.46 -57.25 10.54
CA TYR A 438 45.73 -55.98 10.36
C TYR A 438 44.56 -56.24 9.43
N TYR A 439 43.40 -55.71 9.83
CA TYR A 439 42.12 -55.88 9.12
C TYR A 439 41.68 -54.57 8.48
N ALA A 440 41.46 -54.57 7.18
CA ALA A 440 40.90 -53.44 6.47
C ALA A 440 39.39 -53.53 6.43
N SER A 441 38.71 -52.44 6.81
CA SER A 441 37.25 -52.33 6.72
C SER A 441 36.90 -51.24 5.73
N VAL A 442 35.82 -51.44 4.94
CA VAL A 442 35.35 -50.48 3.91
C VAL A 442 33.83 -50.31 4.02
N ARG A 443 33.37 -49.12 3.79
CA ARG A 443 31.96 -48.78 3.59
C ARG A 443 31.79 -47.78 2.46
N ALA A 444 30.61 -47.78 1.80
CA ALA A 444 30.26 -46.89 0.77
C ALA A 444 29.18 -45.90 1.24
N ILE A 445 29.17 -44.69 0.73
CA ILE A 445 28.16 -43.67 0.95
C ILE A 445 27.61 -43.27 -0.42
N ASP A 446 26.27 -43.23 -0.57
CA ASP A 446 25.63 -42.79 -1.80
C ASP A 446 25.41 -41.27 -1.83
N MET A 447 24.84 -40.77 -2.92
CA MET A 447 24.54 -39.34 -3.09
C MET A 447 23.39 -38.84 -2.19
N ALA A 448 22.56 -39.73 -1.65
CA ALA A 448 21.52 -39.39 -0.69
C ALA A 448 22.03 -39.39 0.77
N GLY A 449 23.25 -39.89 1.00
CA GLY A 449 23.86 -40.00 2.31
C GLY A 449 23.58 -41.34 3.01
N ASN A 450 22.98 -42.35 2.32
CA ASN A 450 22.84 -43.68 2.89
C ASN A 450 24.21 -44.37 2.95
N VAL A 451 24.45 -45.09 4.01
CA VAL A 451 25.72 -45.79 4.28
C VAL A 451 25.56 -47.30 4.17
N SER A 452 26.41 -47.97 3.42
CA SER A 452 26.42 -49.44 3.33
C SER A 452 26.68 -50.09 4.67
N ALA A 453 26.35 -51.40 4.73
CA ALA A 453 26.97 -52.21 5.74
C ALA A 453 28.47 -52.19 5.57
N GLU A 454 29.22 -52.18 6.68
CA GLU A 454 30.64 -52.34 6.71
C GLU A 454 31.03 -53.74 6.27
N THR A 455 32.11 -53.86 5.47
CA THR A 455 32.71 -55.14 5.11
C THR A 455 34.17 -55.11 5.51
N THR A 456 34.67 -56.19 6.04
CA THR A 456 36.06 -56.32 6.53
C THR A 456 36.75 -57.50 5.84
N GLY A 457 38.04 -57.30 5.47
CA GLY A 457 38.89 -58.37 4.92
C GLY A 457 39.24 -59.39 5.96
N ASP A 458 39.87 -60.50 5.55
CA ASP A 458 40.31 -61.58 6.42
C ASP A 458 41.67 -61.28 7.05
N GLY A 459 42.29 -60.14 6.67
CA GLY A 459 43.45 -59.55 7.31
C GLY A 459 44.81 -59.91 6.68
N ILE A 460 45.72 -58.96 6.76
CA ILE A 460 47.08 -59.11 6.24
C ILE A 460 48.09 -59.05 7.39
N THR A 461 49.05 -60.03 7.36
CA THR A 461 50.10 -60.14 8.38
C THR A 461 51.47 -59.81 7.79
N PRO A 462 52.14 -58.75 8.27
CA PRO A 462 53.50 -58.45 7.86
C PRO A 462 54.49 -59.59 8.37
N ASP A 463 55.26 -60.15 7.43
CA ASP A 463 56.37 -61.13 7.72
C ASP A 463 57.55 -60.68 6.90
N VAL A 464 58.57 -60.11 7.60
CA VAL A 464 59.80 -59.65 6.98
C VAL A 464 60.97 -60.56 7.31
N THR A 465 60.71 -61.65 8.07
CA THR A 465 61.70 -62.64 8.43
C THR A 465 61.88 -63.69 7.34
N ALA A 466 63.04 -63.76 6.79
CA ALA A 466 63.41 -64.75 5.78
C ALA A 466 63.34 -66.15 6.33
N PRO A 467 62.85 -67.15 5.60
CA PRO A 467 62.98 -68.57 6.04
C PRO A 467 64.42 -68.98 6.32
N LEU A 468 64.59 -69.75 7.36
CA LEU A 468 65.91 -70.31 7.68
C LEU A 468 66.31 -71.30 6.60
N THR A 469 67.55 -71.18 6.13
CA THR A 469 68.11 -72.12 5.16
C THR A 469 68.31 -73.49 5.80
N GLY A 470 67.67 -74.48 5.28
CA GLY A 470 67.93 -75.87 5.69
C GLY A 470 69.26 -76.38 5.17
N MET A 471 69.74 -77.41 5.76
CA MET A 471 70.98 -78.11 5.33
C MET A 471 70.58 -78.94 4.09
N VAL A 472 71.27 -78.69 3.01
CA VAL A 472 71.19 -79.56 1.81
C VAL A 472 72.19 -80.65 1.95
N MET A 473 71.76 -81.87 1.97
CA MET A 473 72.62 -83.03 2.05
C MET A 473 72.72 -83.70 0.70
N ASP A 474 73.94 -83.98 0.22
CA ASP A 474 74.23 -84.74 -0.97
C ASP A 474 74.18 -86.23 -0.69
N GLY A 475 72.96 -86.77 -0.51
CA GLY A 475 72.78 -88.17 -0.17
C GLY A 475 71.46 -88.42 0.61
N LEU A 476 71.01 -89.66 0.68
CA LEU A 476 69.80 -90.08 1.41
C LEU A 476 70.09 -90.19 2.91
N GLN A 477 70.04 -89.09 3.67
CA GLN A 477 70.20 -88.95 5.14
C GLN A 477 71.58 -88.60 5.67
N GLU A 478 72.61 -88.55 4.81
CA GLU A 478 73.94 -88.08 5.20
C GLU A 478 74.61 -87.27 4.13
N GLU A 479 75.45 -86.30 4.49
CA GLU A 479 76.27 -85.57 3.53
C GLU A 479 77.36 -86.47 3.00
N LEU A 480 77.37 -86.77 1.72
CA LEU A 480 78.32 -87.62 1.07
C LEU A 480 79.49 -86.77 0.49
N THR A 481 80.67 -86.96 1.06
CA THR A 481 81.91 -86.32 0.55
C THR A 481 82.45 -86.97 -0.69
N TYR A 482 82.07 -88.19 -0.98
CA TYR A 482 82.49 -88.97 -2.17
C TYR A 482 81.43 -89.99 -2.52
N THR A 483 81.00 -90.10 -3.78
CA THR A 483 80.29 -91.30 -4.28
C THR A 483 81.24 -92.15 -5.08
N GLY A 484 81.18 -93.48 -4.85
CA GLY A 484 82.02 -94.50 -5.51
C GLY A 484 81.41 -95.11 -6.77
N THR A 485 80.23 -94.58 -7.29
CA THR A 485 79.58 -95.17 -8.47
C THR A 485 79.42 -94.09 -9.54
N LEU A 486 80.08 -94.22 -10.61
CA LEU A 486 79.83 -93.62 -11.90
C LEU A 486 79.02 -94.68 -12.74
N ASP A 487 77.71 -94.58 -12.65
CA ASP A 487 76.82 -95.13 -13.68
C ASP A 487 75.75 -94.17 -14.08
#